data_4ba66ba48de322daddf5db0f28924ce3
#
_entry.id   4ba66ba48de322daddf5db0f28924ce3
#
_cell.length_a   1.000
_cell.length_b   1.000
_cell.length_c   1.000
_cell.angle_alpha   90.00
_cell.angle_beta   90.00
_cell.angle_gamma   90.00
#
_symmetry.space_group_name_H-M   'P 1'
#
loop_
_entity.id
_entity.type
_entity.pdbx_description
1 polymer ?
#
loop_
_entity_poly.entity_id
_entity_poly.type
_entity_poly.pdbx_seq_one_letter_code
_entity_poly.pdbx_strand_id
1 'polypeptide(L)'
;MQYIGIDVSKATFVVAYSPEKSRKTSTFANTAAGIKKFMKTIDPSKHHCVMEATGNYSLLLVYLLSKAGYTVSMENPLKVKNFARTMLTVIKTDEVDARLIALYGERMEPAPYKIKDDSLLKLKQKRTILRQLKKQLSANRNIQESFNALPVKDQSCEKALKKTIEFLEKQVKAMTAELETYSNEEFKKQLNLLTSVKGIGITVATALIVATGAFTYFSSAKQLTRYLGLSPTYQQSGTSVRYRGHINRNGDPYLRSNLYIAACSSLRCNKECKAFYERLRANGKPAKLAVVAVANKLVRQAFSVVMNNTPYEDGFVSNRPNGSCGGSAMRQGTAQSGPTSTVKQVS
;
A
#
# COMPACT_ATOMS: atom_id res chain seq x y z
N MET A 1 -15.10 -17.24 -19.29
CA MET A 1 -15.02 -15.79 -19.39
C MET A 1 -13.84 -15.42 -20.28
N GLN A 2 -13.95 -14.45 -21.18
CA GLN A 2 -12.88 -14.04 -22.07
C GLN A 2 -12.19 -12.81 -21.51
N TYR A 3 -10.87 -12.85 -21.38
CA TYR A 3 -10.10 -11.74 -20.85
C TYR A 3 -9.76 -10.72 -21.94
N ILE A 4 -9.91 -9.46 -21.61
CA ILE A 4 -9.55 -8.30 -22.42
C ILE A 4 -8.46 -7.53 -21.69
N GLY A 5 -7.31 -7.38 -22.33
CA GLY A 5 -6.22 -6.55 -21.80
C GLY A 5 -6.37 -5.11 -22.26
N ILE A 6 -6.17 -4.20 -21.35
CA ILE A 6 -6.31 -2.76 -21.62
C ILE A 6 -5.04 -2.07 -21.13
N ASP A 7 -4.30 -1.47 -22.06
CA ASP A 7 -3.23 -0.54 -21.73
C ASP A 7 -3.76 0.90 -21.75
N VAL A 8 -3.58 1.63 -20.64
CA VAL A 8 -4.20 2.95 -20.42
C VAL A 8 -3.14 4.04 -20.41
N SER A 9 -3.29 4.99 -21.32
CA SER A 9 -2.53 6.24 -21.35
C SER A 9 -3.39 7.45 -20.93
N LYS A 10 -2.80 8.63 -20.90
CA LYS A 10 -3.49 9.87 -20.56
C LYS A 10 -4.66 10.19 -21.52
N ALA A 11 -4.42 10.08 -22.83
CA ALA A 11 -5.38 10.50 -23.86
C ALA A 11 -6.21 9.34 -24.41
N THR A 12 -5.66 8.14 -24.45
CA THR A 12 -6.23 6.96 -25.09
C THR A 12 -6.04 5.72 -24.24
N PHE A 13 -6.76 4.66 -24.58
CA PHE A 13 -6.46 3.31 -24.12
C PHE A 13 -6.56 2.33 -25.29
N VAL A 14 -5.67 1.35 -25.29
CA VAL A 14 -5.60 0.29 -26.27
C VAL A 14 -6.18 -0.99 -25.70
N VAL A 15 -7.03 -1.64 -26.46
CA VAL A 15 -7.75 -2.85 -26.06
C VAL A 15 -7.32 -4.01 -26.96
N ALA A 16 -7.03 -5.15 -26.35
CA ALA A 16 -6.66 -6.37 -27.05
C ALA A 16 -7.26 -7.61 -26.41
N TYR A 17 -7.49 -8.62 -27.20
CA TYR A 17 -7.67 -9.99 -26.74
C TYR A 17 -6.32 -10.70 -26.61
N SER A 18 -6.30 -11.86 -25.97
CA SER A 18 -5.11 -12.70 -25.94
C SER A 18 -4.63 -13.02 -27.36
N PRO A 19 -3.30 -13.06 -27.60
CA PRO A 19 -2.73 -13.39 -28.92
C PRO A 19 -3.23 -14.71 -29.50
N GLU A 20 -3.57 -15.66 -28.65
CA GLU A 20 -4.13 -16.95 -29.04
C GLU A 20 -5.54 -16.84 -29.65
N LYS A 21 -6.29 -15.78 -29.31
CA LYS A 21 -7.68 -15.58 -29.74
C LYS A 21 -7.83 -14.56 -30.85
N SER A 22 -7.10 -13.48 -30.80
CA SER A 22 -7.15 -12.42 -31.82
C SER A 22 -5.90 -11.55 -31.79
N ARG A 23 -5.40 -11.24 -32.99
CA ARG A 23 -4.32 -10.24 -33.16
C ARG A 23 -4.84 -8.81 -33.33
N LYS A 24 -6.15 -8.60 -33.39
CA LYS A 24 -6.74 -7.27 -33.56
C LYS A 24 -6.65 -6.49 -32.25
N THR A 25 -6.29 -5.22 -32.38
CA THR A 25 -6.32 -4.22 -31.30
C THR A 25 -7.25 -3.10 -31.69
N SER A 26 -7.79 -2.41 -30.72
CA SER A 26 -8.65 -1.24 -30.93
C SER A 26 -8.26 -0.14 -29.95
N THR A 27 -8.21 1.09 -30.46
CA THR A 27 -7.86 2.26 -29.64
C THR A 27 -9.08 3.14 -29.42
N PHE A 28 -9.27 3.57 -28.17
CA PHE A 28 -10.37 4.45 -27.77
C PHE A 28 -9.83 5.66 -27.01
N ALA A 29 -10.54 6.78 -27.07
CA ALA A 29 -10.22 7.95 -26.26
C ALA A 29 -10.49 7.68 -24.77
N ASN A 30 -9.57 8.07 -23.90
CA ASN A 30 -9.73 7.94 -22.42
C ASN A 30 -10.63 9.05 -21.86
N THR A 31 -11.86 9.10 -22.37
CA THR A 31 -12.93 10.02 -22.00
C THR A 31 -14.22 9.24 -21.75
N ALA A 32 -15.19 9.84 -21.05
CA ALA A 32 -16.47 9.18 -20.81
C ALA A 32 -17.17 8.74 -22.12
N ALA A 33 -17.06 9.53 -23.18
CA ALA A 33 -17.63 9.20 -24.50
C ALA A 33 -16.88 8.02 -25.16
N GLY A 34 -15.54 8.01 -25.13
CA GLY A 34 -14.74 6.92 -25.67
C GLY A 34 -14.95 5.61 -24.92
N ILE A 35 -15.05 5.68 -23.59
CA ILE A 35 -15.35 4.51 -22.75
C ILE A 35 -16.75 3.95 -23.06
N LYS A 36 -17.76 4.81 -23.23
CA LYS A 36 -19.09 4.36 -23.67
C LYS A 36 -19.08 3.71 -25.05
N LYS A 37 -18.23 4.18 -25.98
CA LYS A 37 -18.04 3.52 -27.29
C LYS A 37 -17.42 2.13 -27.12
N PHE A 38 -16.42 2.00 -26.28
CA PHE A 38 -15.81 0.71 -25.96
C PHE A 38 -16.82 -0.27 -25.34
N MET A 39 -17.61 0.17 -24.37
CA MET A 39 -18.63 -0.67 -23.71
C MET A 39 -19.62 -1.30 -24.71
N LYS A 40 -19.93 -0.62 -25.82
CA LYS A 40 -20.81 -1.15 -26.88
C LYS A 40 -20.19 -2.31 -27.67
N THR A 41 -18.87 -2.50 -27.58
CA THR A 41 -18.14 -3.56 -28.29
C THR A 41 -17.93 -4.83 -27.47
N ILE A 42 -18.30 -4.79 -26.19
CA ILE A 42 -18.07 -5.88 -25.24
C ILE A 42 -19.35 -6.26 -24.48
N ASP A 43 -19.41 -7.47 -23.98
CA ASP A 43 -20.54 -8.02 -23.24
C ASP A 43 -20.12 -8.25 -21.78
N PRO A 44 -20.78 -7.69 -20.77
CA PRO A 44 -20.42 -7.83 -19.36
C PRO A 44 -20.51 -9.28 -18.85
N SER A 45 -21.35 -10.12 -19.46
CA SER A 45 -21.49 -11.54 -19.07
C SER A 45 -20.37 -12.43 -19.60
N LYS A 46 -19.69 -12.01 -20.68
CA LYS A 46 -18.67 -12.82 -21.38
C LYS A 46 -17.24 -12.33 -21.16
N HIS A 47 -17.07 -11.02 -20.85
CA HIS A 47 -15.78 -10.38 -20.86
C HIS A 47 -15.33 -9.93 -19.48
N HIS A 48 -14.06 -10.13 -19.20
CA HIS A 48 -13.36 -9.65 -18.02
C HIS A 48 -12.23 -8.71 -18.44
N CYS A 49 -12.34 -7.44 -18.08
CA CYS A 49 -11.35 -6.41 -18.42
C CYS A 49 -10.20 -6.44 -17.41
N VAL A 50 -8.99 -6.55 -17.90
CA VAL A 50 -7.76 -6.50 -17.07
C VAL A 50 -6.92 -5.32 -17.50
N MET A 51 -6.42 -4.54 -16.56
CA MET A 51 -5.54 -3.40 -16.82
C MET A 51 -4.47 -3.22 -15.77
N GLU A 52 -3.40 -2.55 -16.15
CA GLU A 52 -2.36 -2.11 -15.23
C GLU A 52 -2.77 -0.81 -14.52
N ALA A 53 -2.40 -0.66 -13.25
CA ALA A 53 -2.67 0.55 -12.48
C ALA A 53 -1.76 1.71 -12.93
N THR A 54 -2.23 2.51 -13.88
CA THR A 54 -1.52 3.68 -14.44
C THR A 54 -1.93 4.97 -13.72
N GLY A 55 -1.64 5.04 -12.42
CA GLY A 55 -1.95 6.21 -11.61
C GLY A 55 -3.45 6.56 -11.60
N ASN A 56 -3.78 7.82 -11.90
CA ASN A 56 -5.18 8.27 -11.93
C ASN A 56 -5.84 8.08 -13.32
N TYR A 57 -5.08 7.81 -14.37
CA TYR A 57 -5.61 7.73 -15.73
C TYR A 57 -6.52 6.51 -15.97
N SER A 58 -6.27 5.41 -15.26
CA SER A 58 -7.10 4.20 -15.32
C SER A 58 -8.38 4.31 -14.48
N LEU A 59 -8.48 5.25 -13.54
CA LEU A 59 -9.59 5.30 -12.59
C LEU A 59 -10.94 5.59 -13.22
N LEU A 60 -11.00 6.48 -14.21
CA LEU A 60 -12.25 6.79 -14.91
C LEU A 60 -12.79 5.55 -15.65
N LEU A 61 -11.91 4.84 -16.34
CA LEU A 61 -12.25 3.62 -17.08
C LEU A 61 -12.77 2.52 -16.14
N VAL A 62 -12.02 2.25 -15.06
CA VAL A 62 -12.41 1.28 -14.03
C VAL A 62 -13.76 1.64 -13.42
N TYR A 63 -13.96 2.91 -13.04
CA TYR A 63 -15.19 3.38 -12.42
C TYR A 63 -16.40 3.19 -13.33
N LEU A 64 -16.31 3.63 -14.59
CA LEU A 64 -17.42 3.54 -15.53
C LEU A 64 -17.75 2.09 -15.93
N LEU A 65 -16.73 1.27 -16.21
CA LEU A 65 -16.94 -0.16 -16.50
C LEU A 65 -17.58 -0.89 -15.33
N SER A 66 -17.06 -0.69 -14.14
CA SER A 66 -17.60 -1.38 -12.95
C SER A 66 -19.02 -0.90 -12.60
N LYS A 67 -19.34 0.41 -12.75
CA LYS A 67 -20.71 0.92 -12.57
C LYS A 67 -21.69 0.36 -13.59
N ALA A 68 -21.21 0.01 -14.78
CA ALA A 68 -22.00 -0.64 -15.83
C ALA A 68 -22.05 -2.17 -15.71
N GLY A 69 -21.56 -2.76 -14.62
CA GLY A 69 -21.63 -4.20 -14.33
C GLY A 69 -20.54 -5.05 -14.98
N TYR A 70 -19.54 -4.43 -15.63
CA TYR A 70 -18.41 -5.21 -16.17
C TYR A 70 -17.46 -5.67 -15.06
N THR A 71 -16.98 -6.90 -15.17
CA THR A 71 -15.91 -7.41 -14.33
C THR A 71 -14.58 -6.78 -14.75
N VAL A 72 -13.92 -6.10 -13.83
CA VAL A 72 -12.66 -5.39 -14.08
C VAL A 72 -11.63 -5.80 -13.06
N SER A 73 -10.41 -6.11 -13.48
CA SER A 73 -9.25 -6.28 -12.60
C SER A 73 -8.21 -5.22 -12.87
N MET A 74 -7.68 -4.62 -11.81
CA MET A 74 -6.61 -3.63 -11.89
C MET A 74 -5.40 -4.16 -11.16
N GLU A 75 -4.34 -4.45 -11.92
CA GLU A 75 -3.16 -5.13 -11.41
C GLU A 75 -1.99 -4.18 -11.14
N ASN A 76 -1.12 -4.63 -10.24
CA ASN A 76 0.09 -3.88 -9.92
C ASN A 76 1.06 -3.93 -11.12
N PRO A 77 1.59 -2.77 -11.58
CA PRO A 77 2.57 -2.68 -12.67
C PRO A 77 3.75 -3.66 -12.54
N LEU A 78 4.22 -3.88 -11.32
CA LEU A 78 5.32 -4.80 -11.07
C LEU A 78 4.96 -6.27 -11.40
N LYS A 79 3.71 -6.68 -11.18
CA LYS A 79 3.25 -8.04 -11.54
C LYS A 79 3.22 -8.22 -13.06
N VAL A 80 2.62 -7.27 -13.77
CA VAL A 80 2.55 -7.28 -15.24
C VAL A 80 3.95 -7.25 -15.85
N LYS A 81 4.83 -6.37 -15.34
CA LYS A 81 6.23 -6.29 -15.76
C LYS A 81 7.01 -7.60 -15.55
N ASN A 82 6.83 -8.25 -14.40
CA ASN A 82 7.49 -9.52 -14.12
C ASN A 82 6.95 -10.63 -15.02
N PHE A 83 5.66 -10.65 -15.29
CA PHE A 83 5.04 -11.56 -16.24
C PHE A 83 5.60 -11.36 -17.67
N ALA A 84 5.72 -10.09 -18.12
CA ALA A 84 6.35 -9.75 -19.39
C ALA A 84 7.77 -10.32 -19.52
N ARG A 85 8.57 -10.24 -18.45
CA ARG A 85 9.92 -10.82 -18.42
C ARG A 85 9.90 -12.35 -18.50
N THR A 86 8.96 -13.00 -17.82
CA THR A 86 8.79 -14.46 -17.90
C THR A 86 8.43 -14.90 -19.32
N MET A 87 7.65 -14.08 -20.04
CA MET A 87 7.26 -14.31 -21.43
C MET A 87 8.34 -13.88 -22.45
N LEU A 88 9.52 -13.40 -21.99
CA LEU A 88 10.64 -12.94 -22.82
C LEU A 88 10.23 -11.87 -23.84
N THR A 89 9.25 -11.04 -23.51
CA THR A 89 8.76 -9.97 -24.38
C THR A 89 9.80 -8.87 -24.48
N VAL A 90 10.34 -8.63 -25.66
CA VAL A 90 11.41 -7.65 -25.95
C VAL A 90 10.82 -6.35 -26.51
N ILE A 91 9.75 -6.46 -27.32
CA ILE A 91 9.13 -5.33 -28.00
C ILE A 91 8.13 -4.67 -27.04
N LYS A 92 8.22 -3.35 -26.93
CA LYS A 92 7.31 -2.54 -26.11
C LYS A 92 6.55 -1.55 -26.98
N THR A 93 5.25 -1.80 -27.19
CA THR A 93 4.26 -0.91 -27.79
C THR A 93 2.96 -1.07 -27.02
N ASP A 94 2.11 -0.05 -27.01
CA ASP A 94 0.81 -0.09 -26.32
C ASP A 94 -0.04 -1.29 -26.75
N GLU A 95 0.07 -1.69 -28.02
CA GLU A 95 -0.62 -2.86 -28.57
C GLU A 95 -0.08 -4.19 -28.01
N VAL A 96 1.25 -4.30 -27.91
CA VAL A 96 1.92 -5.49 -27.34
C VAL A 96 1.63 -5.56 -25.85
N ASP A 97 1.67 -4.42 -25.15
CA ASP A 97 1.38 -4.34 -23.71
C ASP A 97 -0.10 -4.72 -23.45
N ALA A 98 -1.06 -4.25 -24.26
CA ALA A 98 -2.46 -4.64 -24.14
C ALA A 98 -2.68 -6.16 -24.36
N ARG A 99 -2.02 -6.77 -25.36
CA ARG A 99 -2.08 -8.23 -25.59
C ARG A 99 -1.46 -9.02 -24.44
N LEU A 100 -0.34 -8.53 -23.91
CA LEU A 100 0.33 -9.14 -22.77
C LEU A 100 -0.55 -9.08 -21.50
N ILE A 101 -1.24 -7.97 -21.27
CA ILE A 101 -2.20 -7.83 -20.17
C ILE A 101 -3.39 -8.80 -20.35
N ALA A 102 -3.87 -9.01 -21.57
CA ALA A 102 -4.91 -10.01 -21.84
C ALA A 102 -4.43 -11.43 -21.53
N LEU A 103 -3.23 -11.79 -21.98
CA LEU A 103 -2.60 -13.08 -21.70
C LEU A 103 -2.36 -13.26 -20.20
N TYR A 104 -1.92 -12.18 -19.48
CA TYR A 104 -1.81 -12.18 -18.05
C TYR A 104 -3.16 -12.50 -17.39
N GLY A 105 -4.24 -11.90 -17.87
CA GLY A 105 -5.60 -12.19 -17.39
C GLY A 105 -5.96 -13.66 -17.51
N GLU A 106 -5.69 -14.28 -18.65
CA GLU A 106 -5.97 -15.71 -18.90
C GLU A 106 -5.15 -16.66 -18.03
N ARG A 107 -3.85 -16.36 -17.83
CA ARG A 107 -2.95 -17.25 -17.09
C ARG A 107 -3.01 -17.06 -15.58
N MET A 108 -3.33 -15.85 -15.12
CA MET A 108 -3.25 -15.50 -13.68
C MET A 108 -4.61 -15.32 -13.01
N GLU A 109 -5.69 -15.26 -13.76
CA GLU A 109 -7.07 -15.11 -13.29
C GLU A 109 -7.20 -14.06 -12.16
N PRO A 110 -6.82 -12.79 -12.42
CA PRO A 110 -6.74 -11.79 -11.38
C PRO A 110 -8.11 -11.49 -10.76
N ALA A 111 -8.12 -11.33 -9.44
CA ALA A 111 -9.35 -11.05 -8.71
C ALA A 111 -9.99 -9.72 -9.17
N PRO A 112 -11.33 -9.63 -9.22
CA PRO A 112 -12.04 -8.41 -9.55
C PRO A 112 -11.67 -7.25 -8.64
N TYR A 113 -11.49 -6.08 -9.22
CA TYR A 113 -11.22 -4.84 -8.51
C TYR A 113 -12.48 -4.37 -7.76
N LYS A 114 -12.33 -4.18 -6.47
CA LYS A 114 -13.40 -3.57 -5.66
C LYS A 114 -13.40 -2.06 -5.86
N ILE A 115 -14.48 -1.51 -6.39
CA ILE A 115 -14.63 -0.06 -6.55
C ILE A 115 -14.49 0.60 -5.17
N LYS A 116 -13.71 1.67 -5.13
CA LYS A 116 -13.67 2.52 -3.95
C LYS A 116 -14.96 3.30 -3.87
N ASP A 117 -15.53 3.37 -2.69
CA ASP A 117 -16.63 4.26 -2.39
C ASP A 117 -16.28 5.71 -2.78
N ASP A 118 -17.24 6.47 -3.26
CA ASP A 118 -17.05 7.87 -3.66
C ASP A 118 -16.51 8.72 -2.52
N SER A 119 -16.92 8.43 -1.28
CA SER A 119 -16.37 9.06 -0.07
C SER A 119 -14.88 8.78 0.12
N LEU A 120 -14.39 7.57 -0.14
CA LEU A 120 -12.97 7.25 -0.12
C LEU A 120 -12.19 7.95 -1.22
N LEU A 121 -12.78 8.12 -2.41
CA LEU A 121 -12.15 8.86 -3.51
C LEU A 121 -12.02 10.35 -3.16
N LYS A 122 -13.06 10.97 -2.60
CA LYS A 122 -13.03 12.36 -2.13
C LYS A 122 -12.00 12.54 -1.01
N LEU A 123 -11.96 11.64 -0.03
CA LEU A 123 -10.97 11.68 1.04
C LEU A 123 -9.53 11.57 0.50
N LYS A 124 -9.29 10.68 -0.48
CA LYS A 124 -7.99 10.55 -1.16
C LYS A 124 -7.59 11.85 -1.85
N GLN A 125 -8.52 12.54 -2.54
CA GLN A 125 -8.26 13.81 -3.22
C GLN A 125 -7.88 14.91 -2.22
N LYS A 126 -8.69 15.10 -1.15
CA LYS A 126 -8.41 16.08 -0.09
C LYS A 126 -7.03 15.87 0.55
N ARG A 127 -6.67 14.63 0.85
CA ARG A 127 -5.34 14.28 1.37
C ARG A 127 -4.21 14.57 0.38
N THR A 128 -4.45 14.30 -0.90
CA THR A 128 -3.44 14.54 -1.95
C THR A 128 -3.14 16.03 -2.09
N ILE A 129 -4.18 16.87 -2.11
CA ILE A 129 -4.03 18.32 -2.15
C ILE A 129 -3.35 18.85 -0.89
N LEU A 130 -3.80 18.44 0.29
CA LEU A 130 -3.17 18.84 1.55
C LEU A 130 -1.67 18.49 1.61
N ARG A 131 -1.30 17.29 1.14
CA ARG A 131 0.10 16.87 1.03
C ARG A 131 0.90 17.77 0.08
N GLN A 132 0.32 18.13 -1.06
CA GLN A 132 0.96 18.99 -2.04
C GLN A 132 1.18 20.41 -1.48
N LEU A 133 0.16 20.99 -0.85
CA LEU A 133 0.25 22.30 -0.21
C LEU A 133 1.32 22.32 0.89
N LYS A 134 1.38 21.32 1.75
CA LYS A 134 2.42 21.19 2.79
C LYS A 134 3.82 21.06 2.18
N LYS A 135 3.97 20.32 1.07
CA LYS A 135 5.26 20.21 0.36
C LYS A 135 5.70 21.55 -0.21
N GLN A 136 4.80 22.31 -0.84
CA GLN A 136 5.08 23.63 -1.38
C GLN A 136 5.43 24.63 -0.27
N LEU A 137 4.68 24.62 0.83
CA LEU A 137 4.97 25.46 1.99
C LEU A 137 6.37 25.19 2.56
N SER A 138 6.72 23.92 2.74
CA SER A 138 8.06 23.54 3.22
C SER A 138 9.16 24.00 2.27
N ALA A 139 8.96 23.83 0.95
CA ALA A 139 9.94 24.28 -0.06
C ALA A 139 10.13 25.81 -0.02
N ASN A 140 9.04 26.59 0.07
CA ASN A 140 9.12 28.04 0.14
C ASN A 140 9.77 28.53 1.45
N ARG A 141 9.53 27.87 2.59
CA ARG A 141 10.19 28.18 3.85
C ARG A 141 11.70 27.92 3.80
N ASN A 142 12.12 26.82 3.15
CA ASN A 142 13.55 26.54 2.94
C ASN A 142 14.22 27.59 2.05
N ILE A 143 13.51 28.10 1.02
CA ILE A 143 14.01 29.23 0.20
C ILE A 143 14.14 30.50 1.06
N GLN A 144 13.15 30.80 1.90
CA GLN A 144 13.20 31.95 2.81
C GLN A 144 14.39 31.87 3.78
N GLU A 145 14.63 30.69 4.35
CA GLU A 145 15.78 30.44 5.23
C GLU A 145 17.09 30.65 4.48
N SER A 146 17.21 30.14 3.25
CA SER A 146 18.38 30.39 2.38
C SER A 146 18.59 31.87 2.06
N PHE A 147 17.50 32.61 1.77
CA PHE A 147 17.58 34.06 1.49
C PHE A 147 18.00 34.84 2.71
N ASN A 148 17.67 34.40 3.92
CA ASN A 148 18.12 35.06 5.14
C ASN A 148 19.65 35.06 5.31
N ALA A 149 20.33 34.09 4.70
CA ALA A 149 21.78 33.96 4.72
C ALA A 149 22.50 34.78 3.63
N LEU A 150 21.78 35.42 2.68
CA LEU A 150 22.37 36.20 1.62
C LEU A 150 22.87 37.57 2.13
N PRO A 151 24.06 38.04 1.66
CA PRO A 151 24.60 39.31 2.06
C PRO A 151 23.84 40.52 1.47
N VAL A 152 23.17 40.32 0.33
CA VAL A 152 22.31 41.31 -0.32
C VAL A 152 20.95 40.69 -0.60
N LYS A 153 19.88 41.40 -0.23
CA LYS A 153 18.51 40.93 -0.37
C LYS A 153 17.70 41.86 -1.24
N ASP A 154 17.02 41.32 -2.22
CA ASP A 154 16.03 42.04 -3.00
C ASP A 154 14.68 42.04 -2.26
N GLN A 155 14.21 43.26 -1.93
CA GLN A 155 12.97 43.44 -1.18
C GLN A 155 11.72 42.96 -1.93
N SER A 156 11.74 43.03 -3.28
CA SER A 156 10.61 42.57 -4.09
C SER A 156 10.47 41.05 -4.02
N CYS A 157 11.59 40.32 -4.07
CA CYS A 157 11.65 38.87 -3.92
C CYS A 157 11.22 38.45 -2.50
N GLU A 158 11.71 39.13 -1.46
CA GLU A 158 11.28 38.81 -0.08
C GLU A 158 9.78 39.02 0.12
N LYS A 159 9.22 40.14 -0.39
CA LYS A 159 7.77 40.42 -0.31
C LYS A 159 6.94 39.36 -1.06
N ALA A 160 7.37 38.96 -2.26
CA ALA A 160 6.69 37.94 -3.05
C ALA A 160 6.69 36.57 -2.34
N LEU A 161 7.85 36.18 -1.81
CA LEU A 161 8.03 34.93 -1.08
C LEU A 161 7.18 34.91 0.19
N LYS A 162 7.19 35.98 0.98
CA LYS A 162 6.37 36.11 2.19
C LYS A 162 4.88 35.99 1.90
N LYS A 163 4.35 36.69 0.88
CA LYS A 163 2.96 36.60 0.44
C LYS A 163 2.59 35.15 0.03
N THR A 164 3.50 34.46 -0.68
CA THR A 164 3.30 33.07 -1.11
C THR A 164 3.23 32.14 0.10
N ILE A 165 4.10 32.30 1.09
CA ILE A 165 4.10 31.51 2.32
C ILE A 165 2.79 31.73 3.10
N GLU A 166 2.40 33.00 3.31
CA GLU A 166 1.14 33.34 4.01
C GLU A 166 -0.09 32.75 3.31
N PHE A 167 -0.13 32.81 1.98
CA PHE A 167 -1.19 32.18 1.19
C PHE A 167 -1.23 30.67 1.40
N LEU A 168 -0.09 29.99 1.29
CA LEU A 168 0.01 28.54 1.48
C LEU A 168 -0.36 28.11 2.90
N GLU A 169 0.01 28.88 3.91
CA GLU A 169 -0.38 28.64 5.31
C GLU A 169 -1.90 28.67 5.48
N LYS A 170 -2.56 29.70 4.92
CA LYS A 170 -4.04 29.80 4.93
C LYS A 170 -4.68 28.60 4.23
N GLN A 171 -4.16 28.20 3.06
CA GLN A 171 -4.69 27.04 2.31
C GLN A 171 -4.47 25.73 3.08
N VAL A 172 -3.31 25.53 3.69
CA VAL A 172 -3.03 24.34 4.52
C VAL A 172 -3.99 24.27 5.71
N LYS A 173 -4.21 25.40 6.38
CA LYS A 173 -5.15 25.47 7.52
C LYS A 173 -6.59 25.15 7.09
N ALA A 174 -7.08 25.77 6.02
CA ALA A 174 -8.43 25.54 5.49
C ALA A 174 -8.62 24.09 5.05
N MET A 175 -7.70 23.53 4.27
CA MET A 175 -7.78 22.14 3.78
C MET A 175 -7.64 21.13 4.92
N THR A 176 -6.90 21.46 5.99
CA THR A 176 -6.80 20.59 7.18
C THR A 176 -8.15 20.53 7.90
N ALA A 177 -8.79 21.68 8.14
CA ALA A 177 -10.11 21.73 8.77
C ALA A 177 -11.17 21.00 7.94
N GLU A 178 -11.16 21.22 6.61
CA GLU A 178 -12.08 20.53 5.71
C GLU A 178 -11.87 19.02 5.68
N LEU A 179 -10.63 18.55 5.72
CA LEU A 179 -10.30 17.12 5.82
C LEU A 179 -10.83 16.53 7.13
N GLU A 180 -10.66 17.23 8.25
CA GLU A 180 -11.11 16.79 9.57
C GLU A 180 -12.63 16.70 9.62
N THR A 181 -13.34 17.74 9.17
CA THR A 181 -14.80 17.76 9.09
C THR A 181 -15.31 16.60 8.23
N TYR A 182 -14.81 16.48 7.00
CA TYR A 182 -15.22 15.42 6.10
C TYR A 182 -14.95 14.01 6.66
N SER A 183 -13.80 13.83 7.32
CA SER A 183 -13.45 12.55 7.93
C SER A 183 -14.34 12.19 9.11
N ASN A 184 -14.78 13.19 9.89
CA ASN A 184 -15.71 13.00 11.01
C ASN A 184 -17.14 12.71 10.55
N GLU A 185 -17.55 13.25 9.40
CA GLU A 185 -18.87 12.97 8.82
C GLU A 185 -18.93 11.56 8.21
N GLU A 186 -18.02 11.23 7.32
CA GLU A 186 -18.09 10.03 6.49
C GLU A 186 -17.45 8.79 7.16
N PHE A 187 -16.46 8.98 8.03
CA PHE A 187 -15.66 7.89 8.60
C PHE A 187 -15.54 7.97 10.12
N LYS A 188 -16.51 8.57 10.79
CA LYS A 188 -16.49 8.82 12.25
C LYS A 188 -16.12 7.59 13.06
N LYS A 189 -16.75 6.44 12.75
CA LYS A 189 -16.52 5.19 13.48
C LYS A 189 -15.08 4.73 13.36
N GLN A 190 -14.56 4.64 12.14
CA GLN A 190 -13.18 4.19 11.88
C GLN A 190 -12.17 5.21 12.44
N LEU A 191 -12.47 6.49 12.30
CA LEU A 191 -11.63 7.57 12.82
C LEU A 191 -11.48 7.48 14.33
N ASN A 192 -12.58 7.34 15.07
CA ASN A 192 -12.59 7.22 16.53
C ASN A 192 -11.82 5.98 17.00
N LEU A 193 -12.04 4.83 16.33
CA LEU A 193 -11.30 3.60 16.63
C LEU A 193 -9.80 3.75 16.40
N LEU A 194 -9.41 4.37 15.29
CA LEU A 194 -7.99 4.54 14.95
C LEU A 194 -7.29 5.53 15.87
N THR A 195 -7.96 6.65 16.20
CA THR A 195 -7.40 7.69 17.08
C THR A 195 -7.40 7.27 18.56
N SER A 196 -8.17 6.26 18.95
CA SER A 196 -8.05 5.66 20.30
C SER A 196 -6.67 4.99 20.50
N VAL A 197 -6.02 4.53 19.42
CA VAL A 197 -4.68 3.95 19.48
C VAL A 197 -3.66 5.06 19.76
N LYS A 198 -3.12 5.07 20.97
CA LYS A 198 -2.16 6.09 21.42
C LYS A 198 -0.95 6.16 20.48
N GLY A 199 -0.75 7.33 19.86
CA GLY A 199 0.27 7.59 18.84
C GLY A 199 -0.29 7.70 17.41
N ILE A 200 -1.56 7.38 17.18
CA ILE A 200 -2.24 7.58 15.88
C ILE A 200 -3.11 8.84 15.94
N GLY A 201 -2.66 9.91 15.28
CA GLY A 201 -3.46 11.11 15.07
C GLY A 201 -4.29 11.05 13.77
N ILE A 202 -5.13 12.07 13.56
CA ILE A 202 -6.04 12.19 12.39
C ILE A 202 -5.30 12.01 11.06
N THR A 203 -4.10 12.58 10.91
CA THR A 203 -3.29 12.46 9.68
C THR A 203 -2.96 11.00 9.33
N VAL A 204 -2.59 10.19 10.31
CA VAL A 204 -2.27 8.77 10.11
C VAL A 204 -3.55 7.95 9.98
N ALA A 205 -4.57 8.23 10.79
CA ALA A 205 -5.87 7.57 10.73
C ALA A 205 -6.52 7.70 9.34
N THR A 206 -6.63 8.94 8.82
CA THR A 206 -7.16 9.18 7.46
C THR A 206 -6.30 8.55 6.37
N ALA A 207 -4.95 8.49 6.56
CA ALA A 207 -4.06 7.80 5.64
C ALA A 207 -4.33 6.29 5.60
N LEU A 208 -4.53 5.68 6.76
CA LEU A 208 -4.86 4.26 6.86
C LEU A 208 -6.25 3.97 6.25
N ILE A 209 -7.27 4.78 6.52
CA ILE A 209 -8.60 4.65 5.92
C ILE A 209 -8.51 4.62 4.40
N VAL A 210 -7.80 5.58 3.79
CA VAL A 210 -7.64 5.64 2.32
C VAL A 210 -6.82 4.46 1.78
N ALA A 211 -5.72 4.08 2.44
CA ALA A 211 -4.84 3.02 1.99
C ALA A 211 -5.48 1.63 2.07
N THR A 212 -6.37 1.43 3.03
CA THR A 212 -6.99 0.14 3.32
C THR A 212 -8.41 0.00 2.77
N GLY A 213 -8.95 1.07 2.14
CA GLY A 213 -10.36 1.09 1.76
C GLY A 213 -11.27 0.95 2.98
N ALA A 214 -11.05 1.76 4.02
CA ALA A 214 -11.72 1.64 5.31
C ALA A 214 -11.59 0.23 5.92
N PHE A 215 -10.42 -0.41 5.74
CA PHE A 215 -10.06 -1.76 6.21
C PHE A 215 -10.81 -2.92 5.52
N THR A 216 -11.41 -2.68 4.36
CA THR A 216 -12.11 -3.74 3.59
C THR A 216 -11.20 -4.58 2.69
N TYR A 217 -9.96 -4.10 2.40
CA TYR A 217 -9.06 -4.76 1.44
C TYR A 217 -8.18 -5.85 2.05
N PHE A 218 -8.12 -5.96 3.35
CA PHE A 218 -7.19 -6.86 4.05
C PHE A 218 -7.92 -7.73 5.06
N SER A 219 -7.67 -9.03 4.99
CA SER A 219 -8.21 -10.01 5.94
C SER A 219 -7.32 -10.21 7.17
N SER A 220 -6.08 -9.71 7.15
CA SER A 220 -5.16 -9.85 8.27
C SER A 220 -4.19 -8.67 8.41
N ALA A 221 -3.78 -8.40 9.65
CA ALA A 221 -2.77 -7.38 9.95
C ALA A 221 -1.43 -7.69 9.27
N LYS A 222 -1.10 -8.97 9.03
CA LYS A 222 0.12 -9.40 8.32
C LYS A 222 0.12 -8.95 6.87
N GLN A 223 -1.02 -9.10 6.18
CA GLN A 223 -1.19 -8.59 4.80
C GLN A 223 -1.05 -7.07 4.76
N LEU A 224 -1.70 -6.36 5.70
CA LEU A 224 -1.62 -4.91 5.77
C LEU A 224 -0.19 -4.41 6.02
N THR A 225 0.53 -4.95 7.00
CA THR A 225 1.91 -4.54 7.28
C THR A 225 2.86 -4.82 6.11
N ARG A 226 2.63 -5.91 5.35
CA ARG A 226 3.36 -6.22 4.12
C ARG A 226 3.05 -5.22 3.02
N TYR A 227 1.78 -4.86 2.82
CA TYR A 227 1.35 -3.86 1.85
C TYR A 227 1.95 -2.47 2.15
N LEU A 228 2.00 -2.08 3.42
CA LEU A 228 2.61 -0.82 3.87
C LEU A 228 4.14 -0.80 3.78
N GLY A 229 4.74 -1.96 3.48
CA GLY A 229 6.19 -2.08 3.39
C GLY A 229 6.92 -2.01 4.74
N LEU A 230 6.26 -2.41 5.82
CA LEU A 230 6.82 -2.46 7.18
C LEU A 230 7.26 -3.87 7.60
N SER A 231 6.99 -4.89 6.79
CA SER A 231 7.39 -6.26 7.07
C SER A 231 8.85 -6.48 6.69
N PRO A 232 9.63 -7.20 7.51
CA PRO A 232 10.99 -7.57 7.14
C PRO A 232 10.97 -8.53 5.94
N THR A 233 11.94 -8.36 5.04
CA THR A 233 12.26 -9.32 3.99
C THR A 233 13.41 -10.19 4.45
N TYR A 234 13.26 -11.49 4.30
CA TYR A 234 14.32 -12.46 4.54
C TYR A 234 14.70 -13.07 3.20
N GLN A 235 16.00 -13.08 2.90
CA GLN A 235 16.56 -13.86 1.82
C GLN A 235 17.56 -14.83 2.47
N GLN A 236 17.28 -16.09 2.38
CA GLN A 236 18.14 -17.16 2.84
C GLN A 236 18.26 -18.16 1.71
N SER A 237 19.49 -18.38 1.26
CA SER A 237 19.79 -19.36 0.22
C SER A 237 20.96 -20.22 0.71
N GLY A 238 20.70 -21.50 0.90
CA GLY A 238 21.66 -22.46 1.39
C GLY A 238 22.21 -22.08 2.78
N THR A 239 23.41 -22.56 3.07
CA THR A 239 24.13 -22.32 4.36
C THR A 239 24.97 -21.05 4.33
N SER A 240 25.34 -20.52 3.15
CA SER A 240 26.33 -19.45 2.98
C SER A 240 25.74 -18.04 2.86
N VAL A 241 24.48 -17.88 2.40
CA VAL A 241 23.86 -16.56 2.20
C VAL A 241 22.91 -16.22 3.34
N ARG A 242 23.40 -15.47 4.33
CA ARG A 242 22.56 -14.82 5.35
C ARG A 242 22.49 -13.33 5.08
N TYR A 243 21.44 -12.90 4.36
CA TYR A 243 21.22 -11.49 4.10
C TYR A 243 20.61 -10.78 5.32
N ARG A 244 21.16 -9.64 5.72
CA ARG A 244 20.54 -8.79 6.75
C ARG A 244 19.23 -8.26 6.18
N GLY A 245 18.11 -8.75 6.71
CA GLY A 245 16.78 -8.37 6.25
C GLY A 245 16.52 -6.87 6.42
N HIS A 246 15.97 -6.26 5.38
CA HIS A 246 15.41 -4.91 5.47
C HIS A 246 13.89 -4.96 5.40
N ILE A 247 13.25 -3.82 5.60
CA ILE A 247 11.83 -3.71 5.36
C ILE A 247 11.54 -3.79 3.85
N ASN A 248 10.43 -4.43 3.50
CA ASN A 248 9.91 -4.38 2.15
C ASN A 248 9.43 -2.95 1.83
N ARG A 249 10.08 -2.26 0.88
CA ARG A 249 9.76 -0.86 0.53
C ARG A 249 8.63 -0.72 -0.49
N ASN A 250 7.83 -1.74 -0.73
CA ASN A 250 6.81 -1.76 -1.79
C ASN A 250 5.59 -0.84 -1.55
N GLY A 251 5.37 -0.36 -0.33
CA GLY A 251 4.25 0.53 -0.02
C GLY A 251 4.54 2.02 -0.26
N ASP A 252 3.55 2.87 0.02
CA ASP A 252 3.67 4.34 -0.08
C ASP A 252 4.75 4.87 0.90
N PRO A 253 5.84 5.49 0.40
CA PRO A 253 6.91 6.04 1.22
C PRO A 253 6.43 7.12 2.19
N TYR A 254 5.46 7.94 1.77
CA TYR A 254 4.91 9.01 2.60
C TYR A 254 4.11 8.44 3.78
N LEU A 255 3.31 7.41 3.55
CA LEU A 255 2.59 6.74 4.63
C LEU A 255 3.54 6.04 5.60
N ARG A 256 4.60 5.40 5.12
CA ARG A 256 5.65 4.83 5.99
C ARG A 256 6.34 5.89 6.85
N SER A 257 6.66 7.06 6.27
CA SER A 257 7.25 8.18 7.03
C SER A 257 6.31 8.66 8.13
N ASN A 258 5.03 8.83 7.84
CA ASN A 258 4.03 9.22 8.84
C ASN A 258 3.88 8.16 9.94
N LEU A 259 3.91 6.87 9.59
CA LEU A 259 3.86 5.77 10.54
C LEU A 259 5.13 5.69 11.42
N TYR A 260 6.28 6.04 10.86
CA TYR A 260 7.52 6.16 11.62
C TYR A 260 7.44 7.27 12.67
N ILE A 261 6.95 8.46 12.27
CA ILE A 261 6.74 9.59 13.19
C ILE A 261 5.70 9.23 14.26
N ALA A 262 4.60 8.58 13.87
CA ALA A 262 3.59 8.10 14.80
C ALA A 262 4.17 7.08 15.80
N ALA A 263 5.05 6.19 15.35
CA ALA A 263 5.75 5.26 16.22
C ALA A 263 6.67 5.98 17.21
N CYS A 264 7.42 7.00 16.78
CA CYS A 264 8.21 7.83 17.70
C CYS A 264 7.32 8.51 18.76
N SER A 265 6.17 9.05 18.35
CA SER A 265 5.21 9.65 19.26
C SER A 265 4.62 8.62 20.24
N SER A 266 4.31 7.42 19.77
CA SER A 266 3.73 6.34 20.57
C SER A 266 4.64 5.89 21.71
N LEU A 267 5.97 6.04 21.61
CA LEU A 267 6.90 5.70 22.70
C LEU A 267 6.66 6.53 23.96
N ARG A 268 6.00 7.70 23.86
CA ARG A 268 5.71 8.56 25.01
C ARG A 268 4.38 8.22 25.68
N CYS A 269 3.40 7.73 24.93
CA CYS A 269 2.02 7.59 25.38
C CYS A 269 1.45 6.16 25.32
N ASN A 270 2.06 5.24 24.56
CA ASN A 270 1.59 3.86 24.43
C ASN A 270 2.52 2.92 25.17
N LYS A 271 2.07 2.40 26.33
CA LYS A 271 2.88 1.55 27.23
C LYS A 271 3.42 0.30 26.52
N GLU A 272 2.59 -0.35 25.69
CA GLU A 272 3.00 -1.55 24.97
C GLU A 272 4.04 -1.28 23.87
N CYS A 273 3.91 -0.14 23.18
CA CYS A 273 4.88 0.27 22.17
C CYS A 273 6.22 0.62 22.83
N LYS A 274 6.19 1.30 23.98
CA LYS A 274 7.38 1.63 24.78
C LYS A 274 8.08 0.38 25.26
N ALA A 275 7.39 -0.52 25.93
CA ALA A 275 7.96 -1.79 26.44
C ALA A 275 8.55 -2.65 25.30
N PHE A 276 7.87 -2.68 24.14
CA PHE A 276 8.38 -3.39 22.97
C PHE A 276 9.66 -2.76 22.41
N TYR A 277 9.74 -1.44 22.36
CA TYR A 277 10.94 -0.71 21.94
C TYR A 277 12.12 -0.99 22.89
N GLU A 278 11.91 -0.84 24.21
CA GLU A 278 12.92 -1.07 25.24
C GLU A 278 13.48 -2.49 25.18
N ARG A 279 12.60 -3.49 25.03
CA ARG A 279 13.01 -4.89 24.85
C ARG A 279 13.89 -5.09 23.61
N LEU A 280 13.56 -4.45 22.47
CA LEU A 280 14.37 -4.54 21.27
C LEU A 280 15.73 -3.86 21.45
N ARG A 281 15.78 -2.72 22.16
CA ARG A 281 17.02 -2.02 22.47
C ARG A 281 17.92 -2.82 23.41
N ALA A 282 17.34 -3.42 24.44
CA ALA A 282 18.04 -4.32 25.34
C ALA A 282 18.65 -5.53 24.59
N ASN A 283 17.96 -6.03 23.57
CA ASN A 283 18.46 -7.09 22.69
C ASN A 283 19.46 -6.59 21.60
N GLY A 284 20.06 -5.40 21.78
CA GLY A 284 21.09 -4.86 20.88
C GLY A 284 20.59 -4.37 19.52
N LYS A 285 19.28 -4.23 19.30
CA LYS A 285 18.77 -3.75 17.99
C LYS A 285 18.99 -2.24 17.85
N PRO A 286 19.42 -1.75 16.66
CA PRO A 286 19.58 -0.31 16.39
C PRO A 286 18.27 0.46 16.61
N ALA A 287 18.35 1.70 17.10
CA ALA A 287 17.18 2.54 17.43
C ALA A 287 16.21 2.68 16.25
N LYS A 288 16.69 3.00 15.05
CA LYS A 288 15.87 3.14 13.84
C LYS A 288 15.11 1.84 13.51
N LEU A 289 15.77 0.67 13.66
CA LEU A 289 15.13 -0.62 13.43
C LEU A 289 14.04 -0.88 14.47
N ALA A 290 14.32 -0.59 15.75
CA ALA A 290 13.34 -0.74 16.82
C ALA A 290 12.11 0.13 16.61
N VAL A 291 12.27 1.40 16.18
CA VAL A 291 11.12 2.29 15.84
C VAL A 291 10.31 1.74 14.66
N VAL A 292 10.95 1.20 13.61
CA VAL A 292 10.22 0.58 12.49
C VAL A 292 9.43 -0.64 12.95
N ALA A 293 9.97 -1.44 13.88
CA ALA A 293 9.24 -2.55 14.47
C ALA A 293 8.05 -2.08 15.31
N VAL A 294 8.19 -0.95 16.03
CA VAL A 294 7.08 -0.29 16.73
C VAL A 294 6.02 0.19 15.74
N ALA A 295 6.40 0.79 14.60
CA ALA A 295 5.46 1.16 13.54
C ALA A 295 4.65 -0.03 13.03
N ASN A 296 5.29 -1.19 12.87
CA ASN A 296 4.59 -2.44 12.52
C ASN A 296 3.60 -2.86 13.63
N LYS A 297 4.01 -2.80 14.90
CA LYS A 297 3.11 -3.09 16.04
C LYS A 297 1.93 -2.12 16.07
N LEU A 298 2.16 -0.83 15.87
CA LEU A 298 1.14 0.21 15.86
C LEU A 298 0.09 -0.04 14.76
N VAL A 299 0.50 -0.43 13.56
CA VAL A 299 -0.41 -0.83 12.47
C VAL A 299 -1.23 -2.06 12.82
N ARG A 300 -0.65 -3.02 13.54
CA ARG A 300 -1.40 -4.20 14.01
C ARG A 300 -2.44 -3.84 15.07
N GLN A 301 -2.12 -2.93 15.99
CA GLN A 301 -3.09 -2.38 16.94
C GLN A 301 -4.22 -1.66 16.19
N ALA A 302 -3.89 -0.79 15.22
CA ALA A 302 -4.86 -0.11 14.37
C ALA A 302 -5.79 -1.07 13.62
N PHE A 303 -5.23 -2.15 13.06
CA PHE A 303 -6.02 -3.19 12.40
C PHE A 303 -6.96 -3.90 13.38
N SER A 304 -6.46 -4.25 14.56
CA SER A 304 -7.23 -4.98 15.58
C SER A 304 -8.42 -4.17 16.09
N VAL A 305 -8.25 -2.88 16.42
CA VAL A 305 -9.34 -2.04 16.92
C VAL A 305 -10.45 -1.86 15.88
N VAL A 306 -10.12 -1.74 14.61
CA VAL A 306 -11.11 -1.61 13.55
C VAL A 306 -11.84 -2.93 13.27
N MET A 307 -11.11 -4.06 13.19
CA MET A 307 -11.70 -5.36 12.89
C MET A 307 -12.55 -5.91 14.03
N ASN A 308 -12.16 -5.64 15.29
CA ASN A 308 -12.93 -6.06 16.46
C ASN A 308 -14.01 -5.02 16.84
N ASN A 309 -13.99 -3.84 16.20
CA ASN A 309 -14.89 -2.74 16.51
C ASN A 309 -14.85 -2.29 18.00
N THR A 310 -13.68 -2.33 18.63
CA THR A 310 -13.43 -1.96 20.02
C THR A 310 -12.32 -0.92 20.10
N PRO A 311 -12.47 0.16 20.89
CA PRO A 311 -11.40 1.12 21.13
C PRO A 311 -10.15 0.45 21.71
N TYR A 312 -9.00 1.12 21.56
CA TYR A 312 -7.75 0.64 22.14
C TYR A 312 -7.75 0.84 23.65
N GLU A 313 -7.36 -0.21 24.37
CA GLU A 313 -7.13 -0.21 25.81
C GLU A 313 -5.69 -0.65 26.10
N ASP A 314 -5.01 0.07 27.04
CA ASP A 314 -3.68 -0.33 27.48
C ASP A 314 -3.75 -1.66 28.26
N GLY A 315 -2.88 -2.58 27.93
CA GLY A 315 -2.77 -3.86 28.65
C GLY A 315 -3.76 -4.94 28.17
N PHE A 316 -4.49 -4.71 27.08
CA PHE A 316 -5.35 -5.72 26.50
C PHE A 316 -4.54 -6.95 26.08
N VAL A 317 -4.71 -8.05 26.82
CA VAL A 317 -4.14 -9.37 26.47
C VAL A 317 -5.16 -10.09 25.60
N SER A 318 -4.82 -10.29 24.33
CA SER A 318 -5.63 -11.09 23.42
C SER A 318 -5.70 -12.55 23.92
N ASN A 319 -6.87 -13.01 24.29
CA ASN A 319 -7.12 -14.44 24.62
C ASN A 319 -7.11 -15.37 23.38
N ARG A 320 -6.70 -14.89 22.21
CA ARG A 320 -6.47 -15.77 21.07
C ARG A 320 -5.23 -16.61 21.37
N PRO A 321 -5.31 -17.96 21.35
CA PRO A 321 -4.13 -18.80 21.46
C PRO A 321 -3.15 -18.34 20.38
N ASN A 322 -1.91 -18.07 20.76
CA ASN A 322 -0.84 -17.76 19.83
C ASN A 322 -0.84 -18.86 18.76
N GLY A 323 -1.34 -18.52 17.58
CA GLY A 323 -1.19 -19.39 16.42
C GLY A 323 0.29 -19.71 16.32
N SER A 324 0.63 -20.95 16.57
CA SER A 324 1.97 -21.51 16.50
C SER A 324 2.64 -21.00 15.23
N CYS A 325 3.60 -20.11 15.39
CA CYS A 325 4.64 -19.95 14.40
C CYS A 325 5.27 -21.33 14.28
N GLY A 326 5.01 -22.03 13.19
CA GLY A 326 5.70 -23.26 12.84
C GLY A 326 7.19 -22.98 12.69
N GLY A 327 7.88 -22.94 13.80
CA GLY A 327 9.31 -23.18 13.91
C GLY A 327 9.45 -24.67 13.98
N SER A 328 9.97 -25.30 12.93
CA SER A 328 10.44 -26.67 12.96
C SER A 328 11.39 -26.84 14.13
N ALA A 329 10.89 -27.44 15.22
CA ALA A 329 11.73 -27.97 16.27
C ALA A 329 12.56 -29.10 15.64
N MET A 330 13.84 -28.85 15.45
CA MET A 330 14.83 -29.93 15.28
C MET A 330 14.68 -30.87 16.48
N ARG A 331 14.12 -32.04 16.25
CA ARG A 331 14.22 -33.15 17.20
C ARG A 331 15.69 -33.49 17.34
N GLN A 332 16.25 -33.19 18.48
CA GLN A 332 17.49 -33.83 18.96
C GLN A 332 17.14 -35.30 19.18
N GLY A 333 17.66 -36.14 18.31
CA GLY A 333 17.62 -37.58 18.49
C GLY A 333 18.54 -37.96 19.67
N THR A 334 17.94 -38.32 20.77
CA THR A 334 18.61 -39.09 21.83
C THR A 334 18.93 -40.47 21.28
N ALA A 335 20.21 -40.78 21.09
CA ALA A 335 20.69 -42.10 20.83
C ALA A 335 20.44 -42.96 22.10
N GLN A 336 19.45 -43.87 22.00
CA GLN A 336 19.38 -44.99 22.94
C GLN A 336 20.20 -46.16 22.40
N SER A 337 21.23 -46.52 23.14
CA SER A 337 21.99 -47.76 23.03
C SER A 337 21.05 -48.96 23.28
N GLY A 338 20.82 -49.78 22.31
CA GLY A 338 20.16 -51.10 22.46
C GLY A 338 21.19 -52.23 22.37
N PRO A 339 20.94 -53.38 22.92
CA PRO A 339 21.92 -54.38 23.27
C PRO A 339 22.39 -55.26 22.11
N THR A 340 23.65 -55.62 22.18
CA THR A 340 24.34 -56.66 21.40
C THR A 340 23.60 -57.98 21.39
N SER A 341 23.23 -58.50 20.25
CA SER A 341 22.87 -59.90 20.06
C SER A 341 23.88 -60.57 19.12
N THR A 342 24.52 -61.55 19.68
CA THR A 342 25.47 -62.53 19.15
C THR A 342 24.83 -63.28 17.97
N VAL A 343 25.49 -63.30 16.82
CA VAL A 343 25.15 -64.21 15.71
C VAL A 343 26.16 -65.32 15.69
N LYS A 344 25.68 -66.55 15.92
CA LYS A 344 26.40 -67.81 15.68
C LYS A 344 26.53 -68.05 14.18
N GLN A 345 27.75 -68.38 13.74
CA GLN A 345 28.04 -69.07 12.50
C GLN A 345 27.49 -70.47 12.52
N VAL A 346 26.86 -70.92 11.43
CA VAL A 346 26.84 -72.31 11.03
C VAL A 346 26.83 -72.36 9.51
N SER A 347 27.90 -73.01 8.99
CA SER A 347 28.12 -73.67 7.69
C SER A 347 27.59 -73.00 6.41
#